data_d5bf296db25c1f78f3609be0d7826886
#
_entry.id   d5bf296db25c1f78f3609be0d7826886
#
_cell.length_a   1.000
_cell.length_b   1.000
_cell.length_c   1.000
_cell.angle_alpha   90.00
_cell.angle_beta   90.00
_cell.angle_gamma   90.00
#
_symmetry.space_group_name_H-M   'P 1'
#
loop_
_entity.id
_entity.type
_entity.pdbx_description
1 polymer ?
#
loop_
_entity_poly.entity_id
_entity_poly.type
_entity_poly.pdbx_seq_one_letter_code
_entity_poly.pdbx_strand_id
1 'polypeptide(L)'
;MEPYFPIFISLSGKKAVVVGAGAIACRRVKSLLPFGAEITVIAPEVCGELELLAREGRIRLERRPYAPGDLTGVVLAVSAANDRAVNHRAFLEAKAAGVPISVADCKEESTFYFPGIAREGEVVAGVTASGADHKLAKEAAAAVRECLRNFVESRESHGKTDHPGREPGKRPGSSPDETGAESN
;
A
#
# COMPACT_ATOMS: atom_id res chain seq x y z
N MET A 1 -22.07 -13.83 0.06
CA MET A 1 -20.70 -13.25 0.23
C MET A 1 -20.59 -12.10 -0.74
N GLU A 2 -20.32 -10.91 -0.25
CA GLU A 2 -20.14 -9.74 -1.13
C GLU A 2 -18.78 -9.84 -1.85
N PRO A 3 -18.75 -9.70 -3.18
CA PRO A 3 -17.51 -9.72 -3.93
C PRO A 3 -16.74 -8.41 -3.73
N TYR A 4 -15.40 -8.52 -3.55
CA TYR A 4 -14.52 -7.35 -3.47
C TYR A 4 -13.88 -7.07 -4.81
N PHE A 5 -13.89 -5.80 -5.22
CA PHE A 5 -13.20 -5.36 -6.42
C PHE A 5 -11.71 -5.12 -6.11
N PRO A 6 -10.78 -5.76 -6.83
CA PRO A 6 -9.36 -5.54 -6.63
C PRO A 6 -8.93 -4.20 -7.23
N ILE A 7 -8.19 -3.42 -6.45
CA ILE A 7 -7.56 -2.17 -6.90
C ILE A 7 -6.09 -2.15 -6.54
N PHE A 8 -5.29 -1.51 -7.35
CA PHE A 8 -3.89 -1.21 -7.07
C PHE A 8 -3.73 0.29 -6.86
N ILE A 9 -3.08 0.66 -5.75
CA ILE A 9 -2.78 2.06 -5.43
C ILE A 9 -1.27 2.28 -5.41
N SER A 10 -0.82 3.42 -5.92
CA SER A 10 0.58 3.81 -5.81
C SER A 10 0.85 4.33 -4.41
N LEU A 11 1.82 3.73 -3.70
CA LEU A 11 2.26 4.16 -2.38
C LEU A 11 3.61 4.86 -2.38
N SER A 12 4.33 4.87 -3.50
CA SER A 12 5.66 5.45 -3.61
C SER A 12 5.66 6.93 -3.20
N GLY A 13 6.46 7.27 -2.18
CA GLY A 13 6.54 8.61 -1.62
C GLY A 13 5.27 9.13 -0.94
N LYS A 14 4.32 8.24 -0.63
CA LYS A 14 3.08 8.63 0.03
C LYS A 14 3.06 8.17 1.48
N LYS A 15 2.45 8.99 2.34
CA LYS A 15 2.36 8.74 3.77
C LYS A 15 1.38 7.61 4.07
N ALA A 16 1.84 6.63 4.85
CA ALA A 16 1.03 5.59 5.45
C ALA A 16 1.23 5.59 6.97
N VAL A 17 0.17 5.43 7.75
CA VAL A 17 0.24 5.37 9.21
C VAL A 17 -0.15 4.00 9.71
N VAL A 18 0.62 3.50 10.66
CA VAL A 18 0.35 2.26 11.39
C VAL A 18 0.22 2.58 12.88
N VAL A 19 -0.97 2.45 13.43
CA VAL A 19 -1.27 2.62 14.84
C VAL A 19 -1.09 1.30 15.55
N GLY A 20 -0.18 1.26 16.54
CA GLY A 20 0.26 0.03 17.20
C GLY A 20 1.58 -0.49 16.63
N ALA A 21 2.34 -1.22 17.45
CA ALA A 21 3.67 -1.72 17.09
C ALA A 21 3.93 -3.16 17.58
N GLY A 22 2.88 -3.97 17.65
CA GLY A 22 2.95 -5.41 17.93
C GLY A 22 3.21 -6.24 16.65
N ALA A 23 3.07 -7.55 16.75
CA ALA A 23 3.34 -8.51 15.67
C ALA A 23 2.48 -8.26 14.42
N ILE A 24 1.21 -7.87 14.57
CA ILE A 24 0.32 -7.56 13.45
C ILE A 24 0.81 -6.31 12.73
N ALA A 25 1.08 -5.23 13.46
CA ALA A 25 1.61 -3.98 12.91
C ALA A 25 2.93 -4.23 12.16
N CYS A 26 3.86 -4.97 12.75
CA CYS A 26 5.13 -5.34 12.12
C CYS A 26 4.92 -6.05 10.78
N ARG A 27 4.03 -7.04 10.72
CA ARG A 27 3.69 -7.74 9.48
C ARG A 27 3.13 -6.79 8.42
N ARG A 28 2.26 -5.82 8.80
CA ARG A 28 1.68 -4.84 7.87
C ARG A 28 2.73 -3.86 7.36
N VAL A 29 3.60 -3.36 8.23
CA VAL A 29 4.74 -2.54 7.85
C VAL A 29 5.61 -3.27 6.81
N LYS A 30 6.01 -4.51 7.08
CA LYS A 30 6.79 -5.33 6.15
C LYS A 30 6.09 -5.54 4.79
N SER A 31 4.76 -5.61 4.79
CA SER A 31 3.98 -5.73 3.55
C SER A 31 3.96 -4.43 2.73
N LEU A 32 4.02 -3.26 3.38
CA LEU A 32 3.96 -1.95 2.72
C LEU A 32 5.33 -1.43 2.25
N LEU A 33 6.40 -1.76 2.98
CA LEU A 33 7.77 -1.28 2.68
C LEU A 33 8.20 -1.50 1.23
N PRO A 34 7.96 -2.67 0.58
CA PRO A 34 8.38 -2.90 -0.80
C PRO A 34 7.71 -2.00 -1.84
N PHE A 35 6.66 -1.27 -1.46
CA PHE A 35 5.90 -0.38 -2.34
C PHE A 35 6.27 1.10 -2.17
N GLY A 36 7.34 1.39 -1.43
CA GLY A 36 7.90 2.74 -1.29
C GLY A 36 7.05 3.70 -0.46
N ALA A 37 6.18 3.20 0.41
CA ALA A 37 5.40 4.02 1.33
C ALA A 37 6.30 4.71 2.38
N GLU A 38 6.01 5.97 2.68
CA GLU A 38 6.58 6.68 3.83
C GLU A 38 5.79 6.30 5.09
N ILE A 39 6.27 5.28 5.79
CA ILE A 39 5.55 4.67 6.89
C ILE A 39 5.90 5.35 8.21
N THR A 40 4.87 5.86 8.91
CA THR A 40 4.98 6.28 10.31
C THR A 40 4.25 5.26 11.19
N VAL A 41 4.94 4.74 12.20
CA VAL A 41 4.38 3.85 13.22
C VAL A 41 4.19 4.65 14.49
N ILE A 42 2.99 4.61 15.08
CA ILE A 42 2.62 5.33 16.30
C ILE A 42 2.24 4.33 17.37
N ALA A 43 3.04 4.23 18.42
CA ALA A 43 2.76 3.37 19.57
C ALA A 43 3.63 3.76 20.76
N PRO A 44 3.14 3.63 22.02
CA PRO A 44 3.96 3.86 23.21
C PRO A 44 5.03 2.77 23.40
N GLU A 45 4.70 1.53 23.06
CA GLU A 45 5.59 0.37 23.15
C GLU A 45 5.81 -0.23 21.78
N VAL A 46 7.04 -0.64 21.46
CA VAL A 46 7.45 -1.04 20.12
C VAL A 46 8.21 -2.35 20.17
N CYS A 47 7.88 -3.28 19.28
CA CYS A 47 8.63 -4.52 19.15
C CYS A 47 10.01 -4.29 18.49
N GLY A 48 10.98 -5.15 18.83
CA GLY A 48 12.37 -5.01 18.40
C GLY A 48 12.58 -4.94 16.88
N GLU A 49 11.72 -5.62 16.10
CA GLU A 49 11.80 -5.58 14.63
C GLU A 49 11.46 -4.20 14.06
N LEU A 50 10.45 -3.52 14.59
CA LEU A 50 10.09 -2.17 14.16
C LEU A 50 11.13 -1.14 14.63
N GLU A 51 11.75 -1.38 15.80
CA GLU A 51 12.88 -0.56 16.23
C GLU A 51 14.08 -0.66 15.29
N LEU A 52 14.38 -1.86 14.81
CA LEU A 52 15.45 -2.07 13.84
C LEU A 52 15.15 -1.31 12.54
N LEU A 53 13.93 -1.46 11.99
CA LEU A 53 13.52 -0.75 10.79
C LEU A 53 13.59 0.77 10.94
N ALA A 54 13.28 1.30 12.12
CA ALA A 54 13.39 2.73 12.40
C ALA A 54 14.85 3.19 12.49
N ARG A 55 15.74 2.41 13.11
CA ARG A 55 17.20 2.69 13.13
C ARG A 55 17.82 2.66 11.75
N GLU A 56 17.32 1.79 10.86
CA GLU A 56 17.73 1.72 9.45
C GLU A 56 17.15 2.86 8.60
N GLY A 57 16.35 3.76 9.18
CA GLY A 57 15.71 4.86 8.46
C GLY A 57 14.61 4.42 7.49
N ARG A 58 14.12 3.19 7.59
CA ARG A 58 13.11 2.62 6.69
C ARG A 58 11.68 2.98 7.07
N ILE A 59 11.46 3.35 8.33
CA ILE A 59 10.20 3.84 8.86
C ILE A 59 10.45 4.99 9.84
N ARG A 60 9.45 5.84 10.03
CA ARG A 60 9.41 6.79 11.14
C ARG A 60 8.68 6.16 12.32
N LEU A 61 9.20 6.35 13.52
CA LEU A 61 8.65 5.83 14.75
C LEU A 61 8.31 6.96 15.72
N GLU A 62 7.06 7.02 16.15
CA GLU A 62 6.56 7.96 17.15
C GLU A 62 6.15 7.20 18.42
N ARG A 63 6.96 7.32 19.48
CA ARG A 63 6.75 6.63 20.75
C ARG A 63 5.78 7.40 21.63
N ARG A 64 4.52 7.37 21.25
CA ARG A 64 3.42 8.00 21.98
C ARG A 64 2.09 7.29 21.68
N PRO A 65 1.06 7.51 22.48
CA PRO A 65 -0.28 7.11 22.09
C PRO A 65 -0.74 7.79 20.81
N TYR A 66 -1.66 7.12 20.10
CA TYR A 66 -2.40 7.70 18.98
C TYR A 66 -3.22 8.91 19.44
N ALA A 67 -3.23 9.96 18.64
CA ALA A 67 -4.00 11.17 18.87
C ALA A 67 -4.80 11.57 17.62
N PRO A 68 -5.96 12.24 17.77
CA PRO A 68 -6.69 12.83 16.65
C PRO A 68 -5.79 13.76 15.83
N GLY A 69 -5.87 13.67 14.51
CA GLY A 69 -5.02 14.41 13.57
C GLY A 69 -3.85 13.57 13.00
N ASP A 70 -3.55 12.41 13.58
CA ASP A 70 -2.45 11.55 13.13
C ASP A 70 -2.66 10.97 11.72
N LEU A 71 -3.89 10.96 11.23
CA LEU A 71 -4.21 10.48 9.88
C LEU A 71 -4.34 11.62 8.85
N THR A 72 -3.95 12.85 9.20
CA THR A 72 -4.02 13.99 8.29
C THR A 72 -3.02 13.83 7.13
N GLY A 73 -3.52 13.89 5.89
CA GLY A 73 -2.69 13.76 4.68
C GLY A 73 -2.13 12.35 4.44
N VAL A 74 -2.70 11.35 5.07
CA VAL A 74 -2.37 9.93 4.93
C VAL A 74 -3.20 9.33 3.79
N VAL A 75 -2.59 8.48 2.97
CA VAL A 75 -3.29 7.78 1.87
C VAL A 75 -3.76 6.39 2.26
N LEU A 76 -3.23 5.83 3.34
CA LEU A 76 -3.57 4.50 3.83
C LEU A 76 -3.23 4.38 5.31
N ALA A 77 -4.15 3.83 6.11
CA ALA A 77 -3.95 3.61 7.54
C ALA A 77 -4.12 2.13 7.91
N VAL A 78 -3.40 1.73 8.96
CA VAL A 78 -3.56 0.44 9.64
C VAL A 78 -3.74 0.71 11.12
N SER A 79 -4.75 0.12 11.74
CA SER A 79 -4.93 0.16 13.18
C SER A 79 -4.81 -1.24 13.77
N ALA A 80 -3.78 -1.45 14.57
CA ALA A 80 -3.40 -2.72 15.18
C ALA A 80 -2.86 -2.53 16.60
N ALA A 81 -3.45 -1.61 17.35
CA ALA A 81 -3.19 -1.42 18.77
C ALA A 81 -3.83 -2.55 19.59
N ASN A 82 -3.32 -2.78 20.79
CA ASN A 82 -3.92 -3.74 21.73
C ASN A 82 -5.20 -3.19 22.39
N ASP A 83 -5.42 -1.88 22.30
CA ASP A 83 -6.60 -1.20 22.83
C ASP A 83 -7.66 -1.00 21.73
N ARG A 84 -8.80 -1.68 21.90
CA ARG A 84 -9.94 -1.58 21.00
C ARG A 84 -10.46 -0.14 20.84
N ALA A 85 -10.43 0.66 21.90
CA ALA A 85 -10.88 2.05 21.85
C ALA A 85 -9.96 2.91 20.98
N VAL A 86 -8.66 2.63 20.96
CA VAL A 86 -7.70 3.27 20.06
C VAL A 86 -8.00 2.90 18.61
N ASN A 87 -8.20 1.61 18.33
CA ASN A 87 -8.51 1.13 16.98
C ASN A 87 -9.81 1.76 16.45
N HIS A 88 -10.83 1.85 17.29
CA HIS A 88 -12.10 2.46 16.92
C HIS A 88 -11.96 3.96 16.63
N ARG A 89 -11.21 4.72 17.45
CA ARG A 89 -10.96 6.15 17.21
C ARG A 89 -10.22 6.37 15.88
N ALA A 90 -9.20 5.56 15.60
CA ALA A 90 -8.49 5.62 14.33
C ALA A 90 -9.42 5.32 13.14
N PHE A 91 -10.32 4.36 13.27
CA PHE A 91 -11.36 4.10 12.26
C PHE A 91 -12.26 5.31 12.03
N LEU A 92 -12.78 5.92 13.09
CA LEU A 92 -13.67 7.08 12.97
C LEU A 92 -12.98 8.26 12.28
N GLU A 93 -11.72 8.55 12.61
CA GLU A 93 -10.94 9.59 11.95
C GLU A 93 -10.69 9.24 10.48
N ALA A 94 -10.25 8.03 10.17
CA ALA A 94 -10.04 7.58 8.80
C ALA A 94 -11.30 7.68 7.95
N LYS A 95 -12.44 7.26 8.49
CA LYS A 95 -13.75 7.37 7.84
C LYS A 95 -14.13 8.81 7.55
N ALA A 96 -13.94 9.70 8.51
CA ALA A 96 -14.23 11.13 8.33
C ALA A 96 -13.33 11.80 7.29
N ALA A 97 -12.06 11.38 7.20
CA ALA A 97 -11.07 11.88 6.26
C ALA A 97 -11.09 11.17 4.89
N GLY A 98 -11.90 10.13 4.70
CA GLY A 98 -11.92 9.32 3.48
C GLY A 98 -10.64 8.49 3.28
N VAL A 99 -9.89 8.21 4.36
CA VAL A 99 -8.65 7.43 4.32
C VAL A 99 -8.98 5.93 4.39
N PRO A 100 -8.53 5.11 3.43
CA PRO A 100 -8.64 3.66 3.54
C PRO A 100 -7.93 3.15 4.81
N ILE A 101 -8.64 2.34 5.60
CA ILE A 101 -8.10 1.79 6.85
C ILE A 101 -8.34 0.28 6.96
N SER A 102 -7.34 -0.44 7.48
CA SER A 102 -7.47 -1.82 7.92
C SER A 102 -7.35 -1.88 9.44
N VAL A 103 -8.40 -2.38 10.10
CA VAL A 103 -8.50 -2.51 11.55
C VAL A 103 -8.31 -3.97 11.93
N ALA A 104 -7.30 -4.27 12.73
CA ALA A 104 -6.83 -5.64 12.96
C ALA A 104 -7.80 -6.51 13.77
N ASP A 105 -8.57 -5.91 14.66
CA ASP A 105 -9.48 -6.56 15.60
C ASP A 105 -10.97 -6.40 15.24
N CYS A 106 -11.28 -5.71 14.12
CA CYS A 106 -12.66 -5.50 13.69
C CYS A 106 -12.75 -5.43 12.16
N LYS A 107 -13.33 -6.48 11.58
CA LYS A 107 -13.49 -6.58 10.13
C LYS A 107 -14.45 -5.53 9.58
N GLU A 108 -15.51 -5.25 10.30
CA GLU A 108 -16.59 -4.33 9.93
C GLU A 108 -16.11 -2.86 9.85
N GLU A 109 -15.01 -2.54 10.54
CA GLU A 109 -14.37 -1.23 10.51
C GLU A 109 -13.24 -1.14 9.48
N SER A 110 -12.91 -2.24 8.81
CA SER A 110 -11.92 -2.23 7.74
C SER A 110 -12.56 -1.84 6.42
N THR A 111 -12.01 -0.83 5.75
CA THR A 111 -12.48 -0.37 4.43
C THR A 111 -11.69 -0.99 3.28
N PHE A 112 -10.59 -1.69 3.58
CA PHE A 112 -9.86 -2.52 2.64
C PHE A 112 -9.24 -3.74 3.35
N TYR A 113 -8.89 -4.76 2.56
CA TYR A 113 -8.23 -5.96 3.05
C TYR A 113 -6.83 -6.08 2.49
N PHE A 114 -5.88 -6.46 3.37
CA PHE A 114 -4.55 -6.84 2.91
C PHE A 114 -4.65 -8.17 2.16
N PRO A 115 -4.30 -8.21 0.86
CA PRO A 115 -4.25 -9.45 0.11
C PRO A 115 -3.03 -10.29 0.51
N GLY A 116 -3.05 -11.57 0.16
CA GLY A 116 -1.82 -12.32 -0.03
C GLY A 116 -1.09 -11.75 -1.24
N ILE A 117 0.11 -11.20 -1.04
CA ILE A 117 0.88 -10.57 -2.12
C ILE A 117 1.85 -11.58 -2.72
N ALA A 118 1.79 -11.74 -4.04
CA ALA A 118 2.82 -12.38 -4.84
C ALA A 118 3.50 -11.31 -5.71
N ARG A 119 4.82 -11.27 -5.71
CA ARG A 119 5.62 -10.34 -6.51
C ARG A 119 6.81 -11.05 -7.11
N GLU A 120 7.01 -10.85 -8.42
CA GLU A 120 8.18 -11.30 -9.14
C GLU A 120 8.57 -10.22 -10.15
N GLY A 121 9.76 -9.64 -9.98
CA GLY A 121 10.19 -8.47 -10.74
C GLY A 121 9.20 -7.31 -10.61
N GLU A 122 8.66 -6.86 -11.74
CA GLU A 122 7.66 -5.78 -11.80
C GLU A 122 6.21 -6.28 -11.69
N VAL A 123 6.01 -7.61 -11.77
CA VAL A 123 4.66 -8.18 -11.71
C VAL A 123 4.20 -8.32 -10.27
N VAL A 124 3.03 -7.79 -9.96
CA VAL A 124 2.40 -7.88 -8.64
C VAL A 124 1.02 -8.49 -8.79
N ALA A 125 0.72 -9.50 -7.98
CA ALA A 125 -0.60 -10.07 -7.84
C ALA A 125 -1.09 -9.99 -6.39
N GLY A 126 -2.35 -9.59 -6.22
CA GLY A 126 -3.05 -9.59 -4.93
C GLY A 126 -4.09 -10.70 -4.90
N VAL A 127 -4.08 -11.55 -3.88
CA VAL A 127 -4.98 -12.68 -3.72
C VAL A 127 -5.76 -12.53 -2.43
N THR A 128 -7.09 -12.64 -2.51
CA THR A 128 -7.97 -12.62 -1.34
C THR A 128 -9.06 -13.69 -1.46
N ALA A 129 -9.45 -14.27 -0.34
CA ALA A 129 -10.64 -15.11 -0.23
C ALA A 129 -11.80 -14.33 0.46
N SER A 130 -11.87 -13.01 0.23
CA SER A 130 -12.88 -12.10 0.76
C SER A 130 -13.05 -12.18 2.29
N GLY A 131 -11.94 -12.50 3.00
CA GLY A 131 -11.92 -12.63 4.46
C GLY A 131 -12.66 -13.86 5.00
N ALA A 132 -13.12 -14.78 4.14
CA ALA A 132 -13.82 -15.98 4.55
C ALA A 132 -12.88 -17.12 4.96
N ASP A 133 -11.74 -17.25 4.27
CA ASP A 133 -10.77 -18.31 4.52
C ASP A 133 -9.33 -17.80 4.33
N HIS A 134 -8.66 -17.54 5.45
CA HIS A 134 -7.26 -17.09 5.46
C HIS A 134 -6.28 -18.16 4.98
N LYS A 135 -6.59 -19.45 5.19
CA LYS A 135 -5.75 -20.56 4.78
C LYS A 135 -5.79 -20.70 3.25
N LEU A 136 -6.98 -20.68 2.68
CA LEU A 136 -7.19 -20.71 1.23
C LEU A 136 -6.49 -19.53 0.55
N ALA A 137 -6.64 -18.29 1.08
CA ALA A 137 -5.99 -17.11 0.55
C ALA A 137 -4.44 -17.24 0.57
N LYS A 138 -3.89 -17.82 1.65
CA LYS A 138 -2.44 -18.05 1.79
C LYS A 138 -1.93 -19.10 0.79
N GLU A 139 -2.64 -20.21 0.65
CA GLU A 139 -2.29 -21.28 -0.28
C GLU A 139 -2.39 -20.80 -1.74
N ALA A 140 -3.47 -20.09 -2.09
CA ALA A 140 -3.62 -19.49 -3.42
C ALA A 140 -2.53 -18.46 -3.73
N ALA A 141 -2.18 -17.60 -2.77
CA ALA A 141 -1.08 -16.65 -2.95
C ALA A 141 0.28 -17.33 -3.14
N ALA A 142 0.51 -18.49 -2.49
CA ALA A 142 1.73 -19.27 -2.69
C ALA A 142 1.77 -19.88 -4.10
N ALA A 143 0.67 -20.46 -4.58
CA ALA A 143 0.56 -21.00 -5.93
C ALA A 143 0.75 -19.91 -7.01
N VAL A 144 0.14 -18.73 -6.81
CA VAL A 144 0.32 -17.58 -7.71
C VAL A 144 1.79 -17.13 -7.73
N ARG A 145 2.48 -17.10 -6.59
CA ARG A 145 3.90 -16.73 -6.53
C ARG A 145 4.78 -17.69 -7.31
N GLU A 146 4.53 -18.98 -7.20
CA GLU A 146 5.25 -20.00 -7.95
C GLU A 146 4.99 -19.87 -9.47
N CYS A 147 3.74 -19.67 -9.85
CA CYS A 147 3.36 -19.43 -11.24
C CYS A 147 4.06 -18.18 -11.82
N LEU A 148 4.08 -17.06 -11.09
CA LEU A 148 4.76 -15.84 -11.52
C LEU A 148 6.25 -16.04 -11.68
N ARG A 149 6.91 -16.75 -10.76
CA ARG A 149 8.34 -17.06 -10.85
C ARG A 149 8.65 -17.82 -12.14
N ASN A 150 7.95 -18.93 -12.37
CA ASN A 150 8.12 -19.74 -13.57
C ASN A 150 7.87 -18.94 -14.85
N PHE A 151 6.86 -18.06 -14.83
CA PHE A 151 6.54 -17.18 -15.97
C PHE A 151 7.67 -16.18 -16.24
N VAL A 152 8.21 -15.52 -15.23
CA VAL A 152 9.29 -14.54 -15.40
C VAL A 152 10.58 -15.24 -15.85
N GLU A 153 10.97 -16.37 -15.24
CA GLU A 153 12.12 -17.17 -15.62
C GLU A 153 12.01 -17.65 -17.08
N SER A 154 10.83 -18.09 -17.52
CA SER A 154 10.61 -18.51 -18.90
C SER A 154 10.78 -17.37 -19.89
N ARG A 155 10.37 -16.15 -19.54
CA ARG A 155 10.55 -14.96 -20.38
C ARG A 155 11.99 -14.50 -20.47
N GLU A 156 12.73 -14.57 -19.37
CA GLU A 156 14.16 -14.23 -19.37
C GLU A 156 14.98 -15.21 -20.19
N SER A 157 14.59 -16.49 -20.21
CA SER A 157 15.23 -17.51 -21.02
C SER A 157 14.90 -17.43 -22.51
N HIS A 158 13.73 -16.86 -22.89
CA HIS A 158 13.27 -16.76 -24.28
C HIS A 158 13.40 -15.38 -24.90
N GLY A 159 13.73 -14.34 -24.14
CA GLY A 159 13.54 -12.96 -24.59
C GLY A 159 14.70 -12.02 -24.33
N LYS A 160 15.77 -12.17 -25.09
CA LYS A 160 16.57 -11.03 -25.57
C LYS A 160 16.18 -10.68 -27.02
N THR A 161 14.91 -10.64 -27.32
CA THR A 161 14.45 -10.20 -28.64
C THR A 161 13.29 -9.23 -28.50
N ASP A 162 13.57 -8.00 -28.96
CA ASP A 162 12.66 -6.95 -29.40
C ASP A 162 11.66 -6.35 -28.40
N HIS A 163 12.12 -5.28 -27.75
CA HIS A 163 11.24 -4.12 -27.58
C HIS A 163 11.48 -3.18 -28.77
N PRO A 164 10.53 -3.01 -29.71
CA PRO A 164 10.57 -1.88 -30.61
C PRO A 164 10.45 -0.62 -29.76
N GLY A 165 11.46 0.24 -29.85
CA GLY A 165 11.59 1.47 -29.09
C GLY A 165 10.30 2.30 -29.15
N ARG A 166 9.73 2.53 -27.99
CA ARG A 166 8.72 3.58 -27.83
C ARG A 166 9.47 4.90 -27.89
N GLU A 167 9.48 5.54 -29.08
CA GLU A 167 9.97 6.90 -29.21
C GLU A 167 9.27 7.80 -28.17
N PRO A 168 10.01 8.70 -27.49
CA PRO A 168 9.39 9.66 -26.59
C PRO A 168 8.47 10.56 -27.41
N GLY A 169 7.15 10.44 -27.17
CA GLY A 169 6.13 11.20 -27.86
C GLY A 169 6.42 12.70 -27.84
N LYS A 170 6.59 13.29 -29.03
CA LYS A 170 6.58 14.72 -29.24
C LYS A 170 5.30 15.30 -28.63
N ARG A 171 5.45 16.22 -27.69
CA ARG A 171 4.34 17.08 -27.25
C ARG A 171 3.81 17.84 -28.46
N PRO A 172 2.50 17.94 -28.68
CA PRO A 172 1.97 18.83 -29.72
C PRO A 172 2.34 20.25 -29.38
N GLY A 173 2.97 20.91 -30.35
CA GLY A 173 3.42 22.29 -30.27
C GLY A 173 2.26 23.25 -30.05
N SER A 174 2.47 24.19 -29.16
CA SER A 174 1.70 25.41 -29.03
C SER A 174 1.67 26.16 -30.34
N SER A 175 0.48 26.40 -30.91
CA SER A 175 0.28 27.29 -32.05
C SER A 175 0.65 28.72 -31.66
N PRO A 176 1.32 29.48 -32.55
CA PRO A 176 1.57 30.89 -32.30
C PRO A 176 0.30 31.74 -32.51
N ASP A 177 0.08 32.68 -31.60
CA ASP A 177 -0.89 33.77 -31.71
C ASP A 177 -0.62 34.57 -32.97
N GLU A 178 -1.59 34.63 -33.86
CA GLU A 178 -1.66 35.67 -34.88
C GLU A 178 -2.31 36.91 -34.29
N THR A 179 -1.48 37.87 -33.96
CA THR A 179 -1.86 39.27 -33.85
C THR A 179 -2.08 39.85 -35.25
N GLY A 180 -3.32 40.17 -35.56
CA GLY A 180 -3.73 40.98 -36.72
C GLY A 180 -4.40 42.24 -36.26
N ALA A 181 -3.67 43.35 -36.28
CA ALA A 181 -4.23 44.70 -36.21
C ALA A 181 -4.92 45.02 -37.58
N GLU A 182 -6.00 45.75 -37.51
CA GLU A 182 -6.28 46.93 -38.40
C GLU A 182 -7.70 47.44 -38.16
N SER A 183 -7.78 48.62 -37.64
CA SER A 183 -8.31 49.89 -38.23
C SER A 183 -9.73 49.85 -38.80
N ASN A 184 -10.72 50.42 -38.09
CA ASN A 184 -11.36 51.68 -38.46
C ASN A 184 -12.40 52.08 -37.40
#